data_f3659a678c566d09ce5573a861af2359
#
_entry.id   f3659a678c566d09ce5573a861af2359
#
_cell.length_a   1.000
_cell.length_b   1.000
_cell.length_c   1.000
_cell.angle_alpha   90.00
_cell.angle_beta   90.00
_cell.angle_gamma   90.00
#
_symmetry.space_group_name_H-M   'P 1'
#
loop_
_entity.id
_entity.type
_entity.pdbx_description
1 polymer ?
#
loop_
_entity_poly.entity_id
_entity_poly.type
_entity_poly.pdbx_seq_one_letter_code
_entity_poly.pdbx_strand_id
1 'polypeptide(L)'
;MQIPPNLAPFMRGDLNPALLTEKNGILQYLNPQYLAGDNEKYQKLYDRLAPLYDFGERWIGFLKYGNSVAQMRREMMQLLEWRNGAKVLYVSIGTGKDLNYLPADIDAKSLQLVGADISLGMLRRAQKVWSRKLNLSLVQCAAEDLPFADNSFDIVFHVGGINFFSDKARAIQEMLRVAKPNTLLMIADETQDFIESQYQKNALTKKAYADAQFDLAEIENAIPDNAHERQTHFLWDNRFYAMTFRKA
;
A
#
# COMPACT_ATOMS: atom_id res chain seq x y z
N MET A 1 7.10 24.98 6.76
CA MET A 1 6.74 23.89 7.70
C MET A 1 7.99 23.05 7.96
N GLN A 2 8.15 22.52 9.17
CA GLN A 2 9.29 21.65 9.48
C GLN A 2 8.85 20.18 9.32
N ILE A 3 9.60 19.40 8.55
CA ILE A 3 9.37 17.96 8.38
C ILE A 3 9.57 17.27 9.74
N PRO A 4 8.68 16.36 10.17
CA PRO A 4 8.83 15.63 11.43
C PRO A 4 10.19 14.91 11.49
N PRO A 5 10.92 14.95 12.64
CA PRO A 5 12.26 14.39 12.76
C PRO A 5 12.37 12.91 12.37
N ASN A 6 11.33 12.12 12.62
CA ASN A 6 11.24 10.71 12.28
C ASN A 6 11.05 10.45 10.77
N LEU A 7 10.56 11.44 10.01
CA LEU A 7 10.42 11.36 8.56
C LEU A 7 11.59 12.02 7.81
N ALA A 8 12.26 13.01 8.42
CA ALA A 8 13.32 13.76 7.77
C ALA A 8 14.39 12.90 7.09
N PRO A 9 14.85 11.76 7.66
CA PRO A 9 15.83 10.90 7.00
C PRO A 9 15.37 10.19 5.73
N PHE A 10 14.07 10.18 5.48
CA PHE A 10 13.48 9.51 4.32
C PHE A 10 13.11 10.49 3.19
N MET A 11 12.97 11.78 3.49
CA MET A 11 12.42 12.74 2.54
C MET A 11 13.44 13.15 1.47
N ARG A 12 12.97 13.29 0.22
CA ARG A 12 13.80 13.84 -0.87
C ARG A 12 14.00 15.35 -0.70
N GLY A 13 15.15 15.85 -1.19
CA GLY A 13 15.53 17.24 -0.97
C GLY A 13 14.89 18.26 -1.93
N ASP A 14 14.27 17.78 -3.02
CA ASP A 14 13.69 18.60 -4.09
C ASP A 14 12.16 18.80 -3.96
N LEU A 15 11.59 18.49 -2.80
CA LEU A 15 10.16 18.66 -2.55
C LEU A 15 9.75 20.12 -2.66
N ASN A 16 8.63 20.37 -3.34
CA ASN A 16 8.02 21.68 -3.36
C ASN A 16 7.45 22.03 -1.96
N PRO A 17 8.03 23.00 -1.23
CA PRO A 17 7.58 23.32 0.12
C PRO A 17 6.13 23.80 0.20
N ALA A 18 5.58 24.34 -0.90
CA ALA A 18 4.19 24.81 -0.96
C ALA A 18 3.17 23.66 -0.92
N LEU A 19 3.58 22.43 -1.29
CA LEU A 19 2.74 21.24 -1.27
C LEU A 19 2.83 20.48 0.07
N LEU A 20 3.80 20.86 0.92
CA LEU A 20 3.98 20.22 2.22
C LEU A 20 3.05 20.84 3.25
N THR A 21 2.19 20.05 3.83
CA THR A 21 1.34 20.42 4.97
C THR A 21 1.35 19.32 6.02
N GLU A 22 0.87 19.59 7.21
CA GLU A 22 0.72 18.59 8.26
C GLU A 22 -0.67 18.71 8.87
N LYS A 23 -1.31 17.59 9.12
CA LYS A 23 -2.61 17.54 9.75
C LYS A 23 -2.67 16.42 10.80
N ASN A 24 -2.68 16.81 12.07
CA ASN A 24 -2.76 15.89 13.22
C ASN A 24 -1.63 14.83 13.25
N GLY A 25 -0.40 15.24 12.98
CA GLY A 25 0.78 14.35 12.98
C GLY A 25 0.93 13.50 11.70
N ILE A 26 0.10 13.75 10.67
CA ILE A 26 0.22 13.12 9.35
C ILE A 26 0.78 14.16 8.39
N LEU A 27 1.97 13.89 7.83
CA LEU A 27 2.56 14.71 6.79
C LEU A 27 1.74 14.55 5.50
N GLN A 28 1.47 15.65 4.81
CA GLN A 28 0.76 15.64 3.54
C GLN A 28 1.67 16.21 2.45
N TYR A 29 1.76 15.50 1.34
CA TYR A 29 2.39 15.94 0.10
C TYR A 29 1.49 15.50 -1.05
N LEU A 30 0.63 16.40 -1.49
CA LEU A 30 -0.34 16.14 -2.55
C LEU A 30 -0.06 17.04 -3.75
N ASN A 31 0.60 16.48 -4.74
CA ASN A 31 0.86 17.15 -6.00
C ASN A 31 -0.40 17.10 -6.88
N PRO A 32 -0.99 18.25 -7.27
CA PRO A 32 -2.23 18.26 -8.06
C PRO A 32 -2.15 17.48 -9.38
N GLN A 33 -0.95 17.36 -9.94
CA GLN A 33 -0.72 16.59 -11.16
C GLN A 33 -1.14 15.12 -11.03
N TYR A 34 -1.01 14.54 -9.82
CA TYR A 34 -1.31 13.14 -9.54
C TYR A 34 -2.62 12.94 -8.76
N LEU A 35 -3.43 14.00 -8.64
CA LEU A 35 -4.74 13.96 -7.98
C LEU A 35 -5.92 13.94 -8.96
N ALA A 36 -5.67 13.69 -10.23
CA ALA A 36 -6.71 13.62 -11.26
C ALA A 36 -7.14 12.16 -11.54
N GLY A 37 -8.29 11.99 -12.23
CA GLY A 37 -8.74 10.68 -12.70
C GLY A 37 -9.11 9.72 -11.57
N ASP A 38 -8.63 8.50 -11.65
CA ASP A 38 -8.95 7.45 -10.67
C ASP A 38 -8.41 7.78 -9.29
N ASN A 39 -7.26 8.39 -9.16
CA ASN A 39 -6.70 8.81 -7.87
C ASN A 39 -7.66 9.73 -7.11
N GLU A 40 -8.25 10.74 -7.76
CA GLU A 40 -9.24 11.62 -7.14
C GLU A 40 -10.52 10.88 -6.76
N LYS A 41 -11.03 10.04 -7.68
CA LYS A 41 -12.24 9.26 -7.48
C LYS A 41 -12.10 8.33 -6.27
N TYR A 42 -11.03 7.56 -6.21
CA TYR A 42 -10.82 6.58 -5.14
C TYR A 42 -10.37 7.22 -3.82
N GLN A 43 -9.62 8.33 -3.83
CA GLN A 43 -9.36 9.12 -2.64
C GLN A 43 -10.68 9.52 -1.94
N LYS A 44 -11.61 10.13 -2.68
CA LYS A 44 -12.91 10.56 -2.14
C LYS A 44 -13.76 9.37 -1.66
N LEU A 45 -13.70 8.24 -2.37
CA LEU A 45 -14.41 7.02 -1.99
C LEU A 45 -13.89 6.46 -0.66
N TYR A 46 -12.59 6.26 -0.54
CA TYR A 46 -11.96 5.71 0.66
C TYR A 46 -12.04 6.65 1.86
N ASP A 47 -11.97 7.95 1.67
CA ASP A 47 -12.22 8.93 2.75
C ASP A 47 -13.63 8.80 3.34
N ARG A 48 -14.64 8.51 2.51
CA ARG A 48 -16.02 8.28 2.95
C ARG A 48 -16.21 6.91 3.61
N LEU A 49 -15.55 5.88 3.09
CA LEU A 49 -15.66 4.51 3.60
C LEU A 49 -14.84 4.29 4.88
N ALA A 50 -13.79 5.07 5.10
CA ALA A 50 -12.87 4.90 6.20
C ALA A 50 -13.52 4.67 7.58
N PRO A 51 -14.59 5.37 7.99
CA PRO A 51 -15.23 5.17 9.30
C PRO A 51 -15.80 3.77 9.53
N LEU A 52 -16.25 3.11 8.46
CA LEU A 52 -16.93 1.80 8.51
C LEU A 52 -16.07 0.66 7.94
N TYR A 53 -14.91 0.98 7.35
CA TYR A 53 -14.11 0.05 6.57
C TYR A 53 -13.70 -1.20 7.36
N ASP A 54 -13.11 -1.01 8.54
CA ASP A 54 -12.67 -2.14 9.38
C ASP A 54 -13.82 -3.00 9.90
N PHE A 55 -14.98 -2.38 10.16
CA PHE A 55 -16.16 -3.11 10.63
C PHE A 55 -16.71 -4.01 9.52
N GLY A 56 -16.88 -3.45 8.31
CA GLY A 56 -17.38 -4.21 7.16
C GLY A 56 -16.45 -5.37 6.80
N GLU A 57 -15.16 -5.11 6.67
CA GLU A 57 -14.17 -6.12 6.30
C GLU A 57 -14.02 -7.21 7.37
N ARG A 58 -14.02 -6.84 8.67
CA ARG A 58 -13.87 -7.80 9.76
C ARG A 58 -15.05 -8.76 9.86
N TRP A 59 -16.27 -8.25 9.82
CA TRP A 59 -17.47 -9.07 10.03
C TRP A 59 -17.90 -9.80 8.77
N ILE A 60 -17.93 -9.14 7.63
CA ILE A 60 -18.32 -9.76 6.36
C ILE A 60 -17.25 -10.76 5.91
N GLY A 61 -15.97 -10.39 6.01
CA GLY A 61 -14.86 -11.25 5.65
C GLY A 61 -14.79 -12.51 6.52
N PHE A 62 -14.93 -12.37 7.85
CA PHE A 62 -14.90 -13.51 8.77
C PHE A 62 -16.10 -14.44 8.58
N LEU A 63 -17.32 -13.89 8.48
CA LEU A 63 -18.51 -14.70 8.29
C LEU A 63 -18.51 -15.45 6.96
N LYS A 64 -17.90 -14.88 5.92
CA LYS A 64 -17.91 -15.47 4.57
C LYS A 64 -16.73 -16.42 4.33
N TYR A 65 -15.54 -16.12 4.90
CA TYR A 65 -14.29 -16.78 4.57
C TYR A 65 -13.54 -17.37 5.77
N GLY A 66 -14.04 -17.18 6.99
CA GLY A 66 -13.41 -17.72 8.20
C GLY A 66 -11.97 -17.23 8.36
N ASN A 67 -11.05 -18.19 8.61
CA ASN A 67 -9.63 -17.89 8.82
C ASN A 67 -8.79 -17.79 7.53
N SER A 68 -9.36 -18.04 6.34
CA SER A 68 -8.60 -18.12 5.09
C SER A 68 -7.93 -16.80 4.73
N VAL A 69 -8.61 -15.66 4.99
CA VAL A 69 -8.04 -14.32 4.77
C VAL A 69 -6.83 -14.08 5.69
N ALA A 70 -6.91 -14.50 6.95
CA ALA A 70 -5.80 -14.36 7.89
C ALA A 70 -4.61 -15.24 7.50
N GLN A 71 -4.87 -16.42 6.99
CA GLN A 71 -3.84 -17.33 6.49
C GLN A 71 -3.17 -16.73 5.25
N MET A 72 -3.94 -16.29 4.26
CA MET A 72 -3.43 -15.63 3.06
C MET A 72 -2.52 -14.45 3.41
N ARG A 73 -2.94 -13.59 4.35
CA ARG A 73 -2.12 -12.45 4.77
C ARG A 73 -0.81 -12.87 5.43
N ARG A 74 -0.79 -13.95 6.22
CA ARG A 74 0.46 -14.49 6.79
C ARG A 74 1.39 -15.01 5.69
N GLU A 75 0.86 -15.81 4.76
CA GLU A 75 1.62 -16.34 3.63
C GLU A 75 2.21 -15.21 2.78
N MET A 76 1.40 -14.21 2.45
CA MET A 76 1.83 -13.03 1.71
C MET A 76 2.96 -12.27 2.43
N MET A 77 2.80 -12.00 3.72
CA MET A 77 3.82 -11.26 4.49
C MET A 77 5.13 -12.02 4.64
N GLN A 78 5.10 -13.37 4.56
CA GLN A 78 6.31 -14.19 4.55
C GLN A 78 7.11 -14.15 3.24
N LEU A 79 6.55 -13.59 2.17
CA LEU A 79 7.26 -13.41 0.90
C LEU A 79 8.33 -12.30 0.97
N LEU A 80 8.26 -11.43 1.97
CA LEU A 80 9.18 -10.31 2.14
C LEU A 80 10.35 -10.67 3.07
N GLU A 81 11.51 -10.06 2.83
CA GLU A 81 12.76 -10.27 3.57
C GLU A 81 12.80 -9.44 4.87
N TRP A 82 11.93 -9.77 5.82
CA TRP A 82 11.86 -9.07 7.10
C TRP A 82 13.14 -9.24 7.92
N ARG A 83 13.56 -8.14 8.55
CA ARG A 83 14.65 -8.14 9.54
C ARG A 83 14.45 -7.05 10.58
N ASN A 84 14.90 -7.29 11.79
CA ASN A 84 14.84 -6.31 12.86
C ASN A 84 15.61 -5.03 12.48
N GLY A 85 15.06 -3.88 12.84
CA GLY A 85 15.63 -2.57 12.52
C GLY A 85 15.44 -2.10 11.08
N ALA A 86 14.75 -2.87 10.22
CA ALA A 86 14.54 -2.51 8.82
C ALA A 86 13.73 -1.21 8.68
N LYS A 87 14.07 -0.43 7.65
CA LYS A 87 13.31 0.71 7.16
C LYS A 87 12.29 0.22 6.14
N VAL A 88 11.01 0.35 6.44
CA VAL A 88 9.92 -0.26 5.69
C VAL A 88 8.99 0.81 5.14
N LEU A 89 8.68 0.72 3.85
CA LEU A 89 7.63 1.51 3.22
C LEU A 89 6.44 0.61 2.86
N TYR A 90 5.28 0.92 3.39
CA TYR A 90 4.01 0.32 3.01
C TYR A 90 3.20 1.34 2.19
N VAL A 91 3.15 1.14 0.87
CA VAL A 91 2.39 1.96 -0.09
C VAL A 91 0.94 1.51 -0.10
N SER A 92 0.01 2.45 -0.08
CA SER A 92 -1.43 2.21 0.11
C SER A 92 -1.73 1.44 1.40
N ILE A 93 -1.15 1.93 2.51
CA ILE A 93 -1.26 1.26 3.82
C ILE A 93 -2.72 1.07 4.27
N GLY A 94 -3.66 1.88 3.78
CA GLY A 94 -5.04 1.84 4.23
C GLY A 94 -5.15 2.01 5.75
N THR A 95 -5.76 1.04 6.41
CA THR A 95 -5.84 0.97 7.88
C THR A 95 -4.67 0.20 8.52
N GLY A 96 -3.73 -0.31 7.71
CA GLY A 96 -2.55 -1.03 8.17
C GLY A 96 -2.82 -2.45 8.65
N LYS A 97 -3.88 -3.10 8.17
CA LYS A 97 -4.28 -4.44 8.65
C LYS A 97 -3.23 -5.51 8.52
N ASP A 98 -2.43 -5.46 7.46
CA ASP A 98 -1.38 -6.46 7.19
C ASP A 98 -0.30 -6.46 8.25
N LEU A 99 -0.11 -5.35 8.97
CA LEU A 99 0.81 -5.25 10.11
C LEU A 99 0.47 -6.19 11.28
N ASN A 100 -0.74 -6.77 11.34
CA ASN A 100 -1.06 -7.84 12.29
C ASN A 100 -0.42 -9.19 11.94
N TYR A 101 0.15 -9.32 10.74
CA TYR A 101 0.65 -10.57 10.19
C TYR A 101 2.15 -10.54 9.91
N LEU A 102 2.87 -9.61 10.55
CA LEU A 102 4.34 -9.64 10.56
C LEU A 102 4.84 -11.00 11.06
N PRO A 103 5.93 -11.55 10.51
CA PRO A 103 6.51 -12.79 10.99
C PRO A 103 6.80 -12.75 12.50
N ALA A 104 6.59 -13.86 13.19
CA ALA A 104 6.62 -13.92 14.65
C ALA A 104 8.02 -13.70 15.26
N ASP A 105 9.06 -13.90 14.49
CA ASP A 105 10.47 -13.67 14.84
C ASP A 105 10.92 -12.21 14.68
N ILE A 106 10.06 -11.35 14.16
CA ILE A 106 10.34 -9.92 13.97
C ILE A 106 9.83 -9.11 15.16
N ASP A 107 10.74 -8.39 15.82
CA ASP A 107 10.35 -7.33 16.76
C ASP A 107 9.77 -6.13 15.98
N ALA A 108 8.45 -6.09 15.91
CA ALA A 108 7.72 -5.05 15.19
C ALA A 108 8.04 -3.62 15.69
N LYS A 109 8.49 -3.46 16.93
CA LYS A 109 8.88 -2.15 17.49
C LYS A 109 10.26 -1.69 17.04
N SER A 110 11.11 -2.62 16.61
CA SER A 110 12.42 -2.29 16.03
C SER A 110 12.32 -1.71 14.63
N LEU A 111 11.23 -1.98 13.90
CA LEU A 111 11.03 -1.51 12.53
C LEU A 111 10.82 0.01 12.49
N GLN A 112 11.38 0.66 11.48
CA GLN A 112 11.08 2.04 11.13
C GLN A 112 10.04 2.03 9.99
N LEU A 113 8.77 2.06 10.36
CA LEU A 113 7.66 1.93 9.41
C LEU A 113 7.23 3.31 8.89
N VAL A 114 7.12 3.42 7.58
CA VAL A 114 6.47 4.54 6.91
C VAL A 114 5.28 4.00 6.13
N GLY A 115 4.08 4.50 6.42
CA GLY A 115 2.86 4.18 5.70
C GLY A 115 2.46 5.35 4.81
N ALA A 116 2.33 5.11 3.51
CA ALA A 116 1.87 6.07 2.52
C ALA A 116 0.47 5.70 2.03
N ASP A 117 -0.42 6.68 1.91
CA ASP A 117 -1.76 6.49 1.34
C ASP A 117 -2.30 7.81 0.79
N ILE A 118 -3.13 7.74 -0.23
CA ILE A 118 -3.79 8.92 -0.80
C ILE A 118 -4.97 9.39 0.05
N SER A 119 -5.61 8.48 0.81
CA SER A 119 -6.75 8.76 1.68
C SER A 119 -6.33 9.18 3.08
N LEU A 120 -6.62 10.43 3.44
CA LEU A 120 -6.41 10.92 4.80
C LEU A 120 -7.29 10.18 5.81
N GLY A 121 -8.49 9.77 5.41
CA GLY A 121 -9.40 9.01 6.25
C GLY A 121 -8.81 7.66 6.67
N MET A 122 -8.22 6.93 5.73
CA MET A 122 -7.52 5.67 6.00
C MET A 122 -6.31 5.87 6.91
N LEU A 123 -5.46 6.87 6.62
CA LEU A 123 -4.30 7.17 7.46
C LEU A 123 -4.66 7.52 8.90
N ARG A 124 -5.75 8.27 9.13
CA ARG A 124 -6.24 8.55 10.50
C ARG A 124 -6.65 7.29 11.23
N ARG A 125 -7.22 6.33 10.53
CA ARG A 125 -7.55 5.03 11.15
C ARG A 125 -6.30 4.23 11.44
N ALA A 126 -5.35 4.15 10.53
CA ALA A 126 -4.04 3.52 10.77
C ALA A 126 -3.35 4.17 11.99
N GLN A 127 -3.33 5.50 12.06
CA GLN A 127 -2.77 6.24 13.20
C GLN A 127 -3.43 5.83 14.52
N LYS A 128 -4.77 5.80 14.57
CA LYS A 128 -5.51 5.42 15.78
C LYS A 128 -5.19 4.00 16.27
N VAL A 129 -4.98 3.07 15.32
CA VAL A 129 -4.73 1.65 15.64
C VAL A 129 -3.27 1.41 16.04
N TRP A 130 -2.32 2.06 15.35
CA TRP A 130 -0.92 1.66 15.34
C TRP A 130 0.04 2.60 16.06
N SER A 131 -0.27 3.90 16.20
CA SER A 131 0.67 4.90 16.73
C SER A 131 1.27 4.60 18.10
N ARG A 132 0.57 3.80 18.92
CA ARG A 132 1.04 3.38 20.25
C ARG A 132 1.70 2.00 20.25
N LYS A 133 1.58 1.26 19.17
CA LYS A 133 2.04 -0.13 19.06
C LYS A 133 3.33 -0.26 18.28
N LEU A 134 3.50 0.59 17.27
CA LEU A 134 4.61 0.53 16.30
C LEU A 134 5.26 1.89 16.14
N ASN A 135 6.53 1.89 15.73
CA ASN A 135 7.23 3.08 15.26
C ASN A 135 6.80 3.38 13.82
N LEU A 136 5.58 3.92 13.67
CA LEU A 136 4.92 4.17 12.39
C LEU A 136 4.77 5.67 12.14
N SER A 137 5.32 6.12 11.03
CA SER A 137 5.10 7.45 10.46
C SER A 137 4.14 7.36 9.28
N LEU A 138 3.23 8.34 9.15
CA LEU A 138 2.20 8.33 8.12
C LEU A 138 2.34 9.54 7.20
N VAL A 139 2.24 9.30 5.89
CA VAL A 139 2.37 10.32 4.86
C VAL A 139 1.21 10.21 3.87
N GLN A 140 0.48 11.30 3.69
CA GLN A 140 -0.55 11.38 2.65
C GLN A 140 0.12 11.81 1.34
N CYS A 141 0.15 10.91 0.36
CA CYS A 141 0.69 11.18 -0.98
C CYS A 141 0.09 10.22 -2.01
N ALA A 142 0.24 10.55 -3.30
CA ALA A 142 0.00 9.60 -4.38
C ALA A 142 1.18 8.63 -4.49
N ALA A 143 0.91 7.39 -4.89
CA ALA A 143 1.96 6.38 -5.11
C ALA A 143 2.86 6.74 -6.31
N GLU A 144 2.32 7.50 -7.26
CA GLU A 144 3.00 8.01 -8.45
C GLU A 144 3.99 9.16 -8.17
N ASP A 145 3.97 9.72 -6.94
CA ASP A 145 4.86 10.82 -6.53
C ASP A 145 5.21 10.67 -5.03
N LEU A 146 5.99 9.65 -4.72
CA LEU A 146 6.43 9.39 -3.35
C LEU A 146 7.43 10.46 -2.88
N PRO A 147 7.17 11.15 -1.76
CA PRO A 147 8.01 12.25 -1.30
C PRO A 147 9.33 11.79 -0.64
N PHE A 148 9.75 10.56 -0.91
CA PHE A 148 10.92 9.95 -0.28
C PHE A 148 12.13 9.97 -1.19
N ALA A 149 13.31 10.05 -0.59
CA ALA A 149 14.59 9.99 -1.29
C ALA A 149 14.86 8.61 -1.89
N ASP A 150 15.68 8.59 -2.93
CA ASP A 150 16.14 7.36 -3.55
C ASP A 150 16.84 6.45 -2.54
N ASN A 151 16.72 5.15 -2.70
CA ASN A 151 17.45 4.15 -1.92
C ASN A 151 17.27 4.29 -0.40
N SER A 152 16.07 4.64 0.05
CA SER A 152 15.80 4.93 1.47
C SER A 152 15.30 3.73 2.27
N PHE A 153 14.64 2.75 1.62
CA PHE A 153 13.94 1.67 2.30
C PHE A 153 14.56 0.30 2.04
N ASP A 154 14.56 -0.53 3.09
CA ASP A 154 15.05 -1.91 3.07
C ASP A 154 13.96 -2.90 2.61
N ILE A 155 12.70 -2.54 2.81
CA ILE A 155 11.51 -3.30 2.39
C ILE A 155 10.51 -2.30 1.83
N VAL A 156 9.98 -2.58 0.64
CA VAL A 156 8.93 -1.77 0.01
C VAL A 156 7.83 -2.70 -0.48
N PHE A 157 6.60 -2.47 -0.04
CA PHE A 157 5.49 -3.30 -0.47
C PHE A 157 4.17 -2.53 -0.56
N HIS A 158 3.27 -3.07 -1.36
CA HIS A 158 1.92 -2.60 -1.59
C HIS A 158 0.93 -3.77 -1.46
N VAL A 159 -0.22 -3.52 -0.83
CA VAL A 159 -1.30 -4.51 -0.73
C VAL A 159 -2.65 -3.85 -0.94
N GLY A 160 -3.34 -4.26 -2.01
CA GLY A 160 -4.69 -3.83 -2.35
C GLY A 160 -4.76 -2.43 -2.97
N GLY A 161 -5.43 -2.32 -4.12
CA GLY A 161 -5.74 -1.05 -4.75
C GLY A 161 -4.80 -0.58 -5.86
N ILE A 162 -3.81 -1.38 -6.30
CA ILE A 162 -2.96 -0.99 -7.44
C ILE A 162 -3.76 -0.80 -8.72
N ASN A 163 -4.84 -1.55 -8.85
CA ASN A 163 -5.75 -1.44 -9.99
C ASN A 163 -6.45 -0.08 -10.08
N PHE A 164 -6.43 0.71 -9.01
CA PHE A 164 -7.06 2.03 -8.93
C PHE A 164 -6.07 3.19 -9.07
N PHE A 165 -4.78 2.91 -9.28
CA PHE A 165 -3.80 3.95 -9.57
C PHE A 165 -4.01 4.50 -10.97
N SER A 166 -3.89 5.81 -11.13
CA SER A 166 -4.01 6.48 -12.43
C SER A 166 -2.86 6.10 -13.37
N ASP A 167 -1.66 5.85 -12.83
CA ASP A 167 -0.47 5.40 -13.56
C ASP A 167 0.28 4.33 -12.75
N LYS A 168 -0.08 3.07 -13.01
CA LYS A 168 0.50 1.90 -12.32
C LYS A 168 2.01 1.79 -12.57
N ALA A 169 2.46 2.03 -13.80
CA ALA A 169 3.87 1.93 -14.16
C ALA A 169 4.70 2.99 -13.41
N ARG A 170 4.20 4.21 -13.31
CA ARG A 170 4.83 5.28 -12.54
C ARG A 170 4.89 4.95 -11.05
N ALA A 171 3.82 4.43 -10.46
CA ALA A 171 3.80 4.05 -9.07
C ALA A 171 4.83 2.94 -8.76
N ILE A 172 4.95 1.93 -9.65
CA ILE A 172 5.96 0.87 -9.52
C ILE A 172 7.37 1.43 -9.66
N GLN A 173 7.59 2.36 -10.59
CA GLN A 173 8.89 3.05 -10.73
C GLN A 173 9.24 3.84 -9.46
N GLU A 174 8.30 4.53 -8.84
CA GLU A 174 8.51 5.22 -7.57
C GLU A 174 8.84 4.26 -6.43
N MET A 175 8.13 3.12 -6.33
CA MET A 175 8.45 2.08 -5.36
C MET A 175 9.89 1.55 -5.55
N LEU A 176 10.30 1.29 -6.79
CA LEU A 176 11.67 0.90 -7.13
C LEU A 176 12.68 2.01 -6.81
N ARG A 177 12.37 3.27 -7.13
CA ARG A 177 13.27 4.39 -6.86
C ARG A 177 13.62 4.51 -5.38
N VAL A 178 12.61 4.42 -4.51
CA VAL A 178 12.79 4.60 -3.06
C VAL A 178 13.35 3.38 -2.35
N ALA A 179 13.26 2.19 -2.95
CA ALA A 179 13.88 0.97 -2.47
C ALA A 179 15.41 1.04 -2.60
N LYS A 180 16.16 0.48 -1.67
CA LYS A 180 17.62 0.32 -1.79
C LYS A 180 17.98 -0.66 -2.90
N PRO A 181 19.21 -0.61 -3.43
CA PRO A 181 19.68 -1.65 -4.36
C PRO A 181 19.48 -3.04 -3.76
N ASN A 182 19.16 -4.00 -4.60
CA ASN A 182 18.93 -5.39 -4.23
C ASN A 182 17.76 -5.65 -3.25
N THR A 183 16.86 -4.67 -3.03
CA THR A 183 15.65 -4.86 -2.21
C THR A 183 14.65 -5.73 -2.96
N LEU A 184 14.06 -6.71 -2.28
CA LEU A 184 12.88 -7.43 -2.75
C LEU A 184 11.63 -6.60 -2.47
N LEU A 185 10.90 -6.24 -3.54
CA LEU A 185 9.63 -5.55 -3.47
C LEU A 185 8.47 -6.54 -3.63
N MET A 186 7.30 -6.14 -3.16
CA MET A 186 6.05 -6.91 -3.37
C MET A 186 4.90 -6.00 -3.73
N ILE A 187 4.11 -6.44 -4.70
CA ILE A 187 2.80 -5.88 -5.06
C ILE A 187 1.79 -7.01 -4.95
N ALA A 188 0.74 -6.80 -4.17
CA ALA A 188 -0.28 -7.83 -3.97
C ALA A 188 -1.68 -7.22 -4.06
N ASP A 189 -2.61 -7.93 -4.69
CA ASP A 189 -4.01 -7.49 -4.83
C ASP A 189 -4.93 -8.69 -5.07
N GLU A 190 -6.22 -8.42 -5.08
CA GLU A 190 -7.26 -9.39 -5.45
C GLU A 190 -7.17 -9.71 -6.96
N THR A 191 -7.47 -10.98 -7.32
CA THR A 191 -7.53 -11.38 -8.73
C THR A 191 -8.81 -10.85 -9.40
N GLN A 192 -8.78 -10.71 -10.72
CA GLN A 192 -9.93 -10.26 -11.50
C GLN A 192 -11.18 -11.09 -11.23
N ASP A 193 -11.09 -12.42 -11.27
CA ASP A 193 -12.21 -13.34 -11.04
C ASP A 193 -12.85 -13.11 -9.67
N PHE A 194 -12.02 -12.86 -8.66
CA PHE A 194 -12.52 -12.58 -7.32
C PHE A 194 -13.23 -11.24 -7.25
N ILE A 195 -12.66 -10.19 -7.82
CA ILE A 195 -13.26 -8.84 -7.86
C ILE A 195 -14.60 -8.86 -8.61
N GLU A 196 -14.64 -9.49 -9.78
CA GLU A 196 -15.87 -9.62 -10.56
C GLU A 196 -16.97 -10.37 -9.79
N SER A 197 -16.60 -11.46 -9.12
CA SER A 197 -17.54 -12.26 -8.34
C SER A 197 -18.09 -11.54 -7.11
N GLN A 198 -17.33 -10.65 -6.49
CA GLN A 198 -17.66 -10.00 -5.22
C GLN A 198 -18.24 -8.61 -5.38
N TYR A 199 -17.63 -7.77 -6.23
CA TYR A 199 -17.93 -6.35 -6.30
C TYR A 199 -18.87 -5.99 -7.46
N GLN A 200 -18.74 -6.61 -8.62
CA GLN A 200 -19.60 -6.33 -9.78
C GLN A 200 -20.98 -6.97 -9.66
N LYS A 201 -21.11 -8.07 -8.92
CA LYS A 201 -22.41 -8.72 -8.65
C LYS A 201 -23.16 -8.10 -7.45
N ASN A 202 -22.51 -7.30 -6.63
CA ASN A 202 -23.12 -6.69 -5.46
C ASN A 202 -23.74 -5.33 -5.84
N ALA A 203 -25.05 -5.16 -5.61
CA ALA A 203 -25.80 -3.95 -5.97
C ALA A 203 -25.22 -2.64 -5.36
N LEU A 204 -24.56 -2.72 -4.19
CA LEU A 204 -23.97 -1.57 -3.50
C LEU A 204 -22.64 -1.13 -4.10
N THR A 205 -21.86 -2.08 -4.63
CA THR A 205 -20.50 -1.81 -5.14
C THR A 205 -20.45 -1.79 -6.68
N LYS A 206 -21.43 -2.40 -7.34
CA LYS A 206 -21.49 -2.52 -8.81
C LYS A 206 -21.22 -1.21 -9.54
N LYS A 207 -21.79 -0.10 -9.07
CA LYS A 207 -21.61 1.22 -9.73
C LYS A 207 -20.20 1.78 -9.59
N ALA A 208 -19.51 1.48 -8.49
CA ALA A 208 -18.14 1.96 -8.24
C ALA A 208 -17.10 1.16 -9.02
N TYR A 209 -17.39 -0.11 -9.32
CA TYR A 209 -16.47 -1.06 -9.97
C TYR A 209 -16.93 -1.52 -11.37
N ALA A 210 -17.97 -0.90 -11.93
CA ALA A 210 -18.57 -1.32 -13.22
C ALA A 210 -17.59 -1.24 -14.40
N ASP A 211 -16.73 -0.22 -14.39
CA ASP A 211 -15.78 0.06 -15.46
C ASP A 211 -14.35 -0.41 -15.15
N ALA A 212 -14.16 -1.03 -13.97
CA ALA A 212 -12.83 -1.46 -13.56
C ALA A 212 -12.47 -2.78 -14.28
N GLN A 213 -11.52 -2.71 -15.18
CA GLN A 213 -10.87 -3.88 -15.78
C GLN A 213 -9.56 -4.14 -15.01
N PHE A 214 -9.38 -5.37 -14.58
CA PHE A 214 -8.22 -5.79 -13.81
C PHE A 214 -7.45 -6.82 -14.63
N ASP A 215 -6.33 -6.43 -15.20
CA ASP A 215 -5.47 -7.33 -15.96
C ASP A 215 -4.15 -7.51 -15.22
N LEU A 216 -3.90 -8.75 -14.78
CA LEU A 216 -2.63 -9.11 -14.15
C LEU A 216 -1.44 -8.84 -15.07
N ALA A 217 -1.60 -9.07 -16.38
CA ALA A 217 -0.56 -8.80 -17.36
C ALA A 217 -0.21 -7.31 -17.45
N GLU A 218 -1.16 -6.40 -17.20
CA GLU A 218 -0.87 -4.97 -17.13
C GLU A 218 0.11 -4.65 -15.99
N ILE A 219 -0.07 -5.28 -14.83
CA ILE A 219 0.82 -5.09 -13.70
C ILE A 219 2.20 -5.72 -13.96
N GLU A 220 2.24 -6.95 -14.55
CA GLU A 220 3.48 -7.61 -14.92
C GLU A 220 4.29 -6.77 -15.91
N ASN A 221 3.63 -6.21 -16.93
CA ASN A 221 4.24 -5.37 -17.94
C ASN A 221 4.67 -3.98 -17.39
N ALA A 222 4.05 -3.52 -16.32
CA ALA A 222 4.42 -2.27 -15.65
C ALA A 222 5.72 -2.39 -14.81
N ILE A 223 6.14 -3.61 -14.48
CA ILE A 223 7.43 -3.85 -13.81
C ILE A 223 8.56 -3.67 -14.82
N PRO A 224 9.50 -2.73 -14.61
CA PRO A 224 10.58 -2.45 -15.56
C PRO A 224 11.50 -3.64 -15.80
N ASP A 225 12.01 -3.81 -17.02
CA ASP A 225 12.85 -4.96 -17.42
C ASP A 225 14.12 -5.14 -16.60
N ASN A 226 14.63 -4.08 -16.01
CA ASN A 226 15.81 -4.15 -15.14
C ASN A 226 15.49 -4.69 -13.73
N ALA A 227 14.24 -4.89 -13.35
CA ALA A 227 13.90 -5.63 -12.15
C ALA A 227 14.08 -7.15 -12.41
N HIS A 228 14.71 -7.85 -11.49
CA HIS A 228 15.01 -9.28 -11.62
C HIS A 228 14.33 -10.11 -10.53
N GLU A 229 14.50 -11.44 -10.56
CA GLU A 229 13.87 -12.39 -9.62
C GLU A 229 12.34 -12.21 -9.55
N ARG A 230 11.69 -11.98 -10.70
CA ARG A 230 10.25 -11.79 -10.77
C ARG A 230 9.53 -13.10 -10.54
N GLN A 231 8.60 -13.11 -9.60
CA GLN A 231 7.76 -14.27 -9.28
C GLN A 231 6.34 -13.82 -9.00
N THR A 232 5.37 -14.54 -9.55
CA THR A 232 3.95 -14.38 -9.26
C THR A 232 3.45 -15.52 -8.41
N HIS A 233 2.96 -15.23 -7.22
CA HIS A 233 2.40 -16.17 -6.26
C HIS A 233 0.89 -16.02 -6.24
N PHE A 234 0.17 -17.12 -6.45
CA PHE A 234 -1.28 -17.16 -6.27
C PHE A 234 -1.59 -17.71 -4.88
N LEU A 235 -2.41 -16.95 -4.15
CA LEU A 235 -2.76 -17.20 -2.76
C LEU A 235 -4.28 -17.37 -2.63
N TRP A 236 -4.71 -17.98 -1.53
CA TRP A 236 -6.14 -18.10 -1.19
C TRP A 236 -6.98 -18.66 -2.33
N ASP A 237 -6.62 -19.84 -2.83
CA ASP A 237 -7.29 -20.51 -3.96
C ASP A 237 -7.44 -19.59 -5.19
N ASN A 238 -6.36 -18.93 -5.56
CA ASN A 238 -6.28 -17.99 -6.70
C ASN A 238 -7.20 -16.75 -6.59
N ARG A 239 -7.64 -16.37 -5.39
CA ARG A 239 -8.42 -15.14 -5.17
C ARG A 239 -7.58 -13.91 -4.93
N PHE A 240 -6.31 -14.13 -4.62
CA PHE A 240 -5.32 -13.09 -4.35
C PHE A 240 -4.01 -13.45 -5.04
N TYR A 241 -3.27 -12.45 -5.50
CA TYR A 241 -1.92 -12.63 -6.03
C TYR A 241 -0.92 -11.77 -5.29
N ALA A 242 0.33 -12.18 -5.28
CA ALA A 242 1.46 -11.38 -4.86
C ALA A 242 2.58 -11.54 -5.89
N MET A 243 3.00 -10.42 -6.47
CA MET A 243 4.17 -10.35 -7.34
C MET A 243 5.35 -9.86 -6.55
N THR A 244 6.43 -10.64 -6.53
CA THR A 244 7.70 -10.21 -5.97
C THR A 244 8.71 -9.96 -7.08
N PHE A 245 9.53 -8.95 -6.90
CA PHE A 245 10.61 -8.62 -7.84
C PHE A 245 11.70 -7.84 -7.10
N ARG A 246 12.92 -7.95 -7.57
CA ARG A 246 14.08 -7.33 -6.93
C ARG A 246 14.57 -6.12 -7.74
N LYS A 247 14.87 -5.04 -7.03
CA LYS A 247 15.57 -3.88 -7.64
C LYS A 247 16.97 -4.27 -8.05
N ALA A 248 17.41 -3.87 -9.25
CA ALA A 248 18.79 -3.97 -9.71
C ALA A 248 19.76 -3.18 -8.82
#